data_e4222d52aa4df5568804ff5ebec6ceff
#
_entry.id   e4222d52aa4df5568804ff5ebec6ceff
#
_cell.length_a   1.000
_cell.length_b   1.000
_cell.length_c   1.000
_cell.angle_alpha   90.00
_cell.angle_beta   90.00
_cell.angle_gamma   90.00
#
_symmetry.space_group_name_H-M   'P 1'
#
loop_
_entity.id
_entity.type
_entity.pdbx_description
1 polymer ?
#
loop_
_entity_poly.entity_id
_entity_poly.type
_entity_poly.pdbx_seq_one_letter_code
_entity_poly.pdbx_strand_id
1 'polypeptide(L)'
;MRILVAGGNGQLGNELQRILREGRSEIGPIPDAYAGAEIVAADVDELDVTDADAVMAYVTQGGFDLIVNGAAMTNVDGCETAEDAAFRVNAEAPGNLARAAEAAGAKFVQVSTDYVFPGTESEPRVEDDPTGPVSAYGRTKLAGEERSLAACSRCFVVRTAWLYGYVGKNFVKTMMRLGADRDEVTVVDDQLGNPTSANDLAHEILKIAATENYGVYHCTNEGTCSWADFAEAVMEGAGLDCAVIRCTSEEYAAMNPASAKRPAYSSLRNKRLEDTVGNEMRPWRDALSAYLNNLPEMEG
;
A
#
# COMPACT_ATOMS: atom_id res chain seq x y z
N MET A 1 -21.16 12.72 -3.30
CA MET A 1 -19.71 12.71 -2.97
C MET A 1 -18.93 12.42 -4.23
N ARG A 2 -17.85 13.15 -4.48
CA ARG A 2 -16.97 12.96 -5.63
C ARG A 2 -15.56 12.61 -5.16
N ILE A 3 -15.00 11.52 -5.65
CA ILE A 3 -13.77 10.92 -5.13
C ILE A 3 -12.71 10.88 -6.24
N LEU A 4 -11.52 11.45 -5.98
CA LEU A 4 -10.35 11.29 -6.84
C LEU A 4 -9.48 10.14 -6.31
N VAL A 5 -9.15 9.19 -7.19
CA VAL A 5 -8.18 8.12 -6.94
C VAL A 5 -6.97 8.36 -7.83
N ALA A 6 -5.90 8.95 -7.28
CA ALA A 6 -4.63 9.11 -7.96
C ALA A 6 -3.83 7.81 -7.90
N GLY A 7 -3.24 7.40 -9.03
CA GLY A 7 -2.69 6.05 -9.22
C GLY A 7 -3.80 5.01 -9.48
N GLY A 8 -4.82 5.42 -10.22
CA GLY A 8 -6.02 4.64 -10.49
C GLY A 8 -5.78 3.28 -11.15
N ASN A 9 -4.71 3.16 -11.96
CA ASN A 9 -4.34 1.91 -12.64
C ASN A 9 -3.53 0.94 -11.75
N GLY A 10 -3.11 1.37 -10.55
CA GLY A 10 -2.39 0.55 -9.59
C GLY A 10 -3.28 -0.48 -8.88
N GLN A 11 -2.66 -1.38 -8.10
CA GLN A 11 -3.35 -2.44 -7.35
C GLN A 11 -4.44 -1.87 -6.44
N LEU A 12 -4.08 -0.91 -5.58
CA LEU A 12 -5.02 -0.28 -4.66
C LEU A 12 -6.06 0.58 -5.40
N GLY A 13 -5.62 1.33 -6.44
CA GLY A 13 -6.52 2.18 -7.22
C GLY A 13 -7.64 1.38 -7.90
N ASN A 14 -7.34 0.22 -8.45
CA ASN A 14 -8.34 -0.68 -9.03
C ASN A 14 -9.30 -1.23 -7.96
N GLU A 15 -8.79 -1.66 -6.80
CA GLU A 15 -9.62 -2.17 -5.71
C GLU A 15 -10.56 -1.08 -5.15
N LEU A 16 -10.07 0.14 -4.94
CA LEU A 16 -10.93 1.27 -4.53
C LEU A 16 -12.05 1.51 -5.53
N GLN A 17 -11.74 1.53 -6.83
CA GLN A 17 -12.75 1.70 -7.86
C GLN A 17 -13.77 0.57 -7.87
N ARG A 18 -13.31 -0.68 -7.68
CA ARG A 18 -14.18 -1.86 -7.66
C ARG A 18 -15.14 -1.82 -6.48
N ILE A 19 -14.61 -1.71 -5.26
CA ILE A 19 -15.45 -1.75 -4.05
C ILE A 19 -16.39 -0.55 -3.92
N LEU A 20 -15.99 0.63 -4.41
CA LEU A 20 -16.87 1.80 -4.46
C LEU A 20 -18.05 1.60 -5.44
N ARG A 21 -17.84 0.91 -6.58
CA ARG A 21 -18.90 0.57 -7.53
C ARG A 21 -19.83 -0.53 -6.99
N GLU A 22 -19.26 -1.53 -6.33
CA GLU A 22 -20.00 -2.67 -5.78
C GLU A 22 -20.68 -2.38 -4.44
N GLY A 23 -20.26 -1.31 -3.74
CA GLY A 23 -20.74 -0.97 -2.40
C GLY A 23 -20.25 -1.94 -1.32
N ARG A 24 -19.29 -2.80 -1.64
CA ARG A 24 -18.75 -3.83 -0.74
C ARG A 24 -17.34 -4.27 -1.12
N SER A 25 -16.61 -4.75 -0.13
CA SER A 25 -15.35 -5.48 -0.25
C SER A 25 -15.54 -6.96 0.06
N GLU A 26 -14.45 -7.72 0.10
CA GLU A 26 -14.43 -9.10 0.56
C GLU A 26 -14.66 -9.23 2.08
N ILE A 27 -14.36 -8.18 2.86
CA ILE A 27 -14.63 -8.11 4.29
C ILE A 27 -16.13 -7.90 4.55
N GLY A 28 -16.77 -7.00 3.77
CA GLY A 28 -18.17 -6.67 3.98
C GLY A 28 -18.61 -5.39 3.24
N PRO A 29 -19.77 -4.83 3.62
CA PRO A 29 -20.26 -3.58 3.04
C PRO A 29 -19.33 -2.41 3.42
N ILE A 30 -19.17 -1.45 2.50
CA ILE A 30 -18.48 -0.19 2.81
C ILE A 30 -19.47 0.81 3.45
N PRO A 31 -18.97 1.89 4.11
CA PRO A 31 -19.84 2.89 4.72
C PRO A 31 -20.86 3.49 3.74
N ASP A 32 -22.11 3.65 4.18
CA ASP A 32 -23.22 4.22 3.39
C ASP A 32 -22.92 5.62 2.84
N ALA A 33 -22.00 6.35 3.46
CA ALA A 33 -21.55 7.67 2.99
C ALA A 33 -21.03 7.64 1.54
N TYR A 34 -20.63 6.48 1.03
CA TYR A 34 -20.15 6.31 -0.34
C TYR A 34 -21.23 5.88 -1.34
N ALA A 35 -22.47 5.68 -0.89
CA ALA A 35 -23.57 5.31 -1.78
C ALA A 35 -23.77 6.35 -2.89
N GLY A 36 -23.66 5.90 -4.15
CA GLY A 36 -23.78 6.80 -5.31
C GLY A 36 -22.61 7.78 -5.50
N ALA A 37 -21.45 7.53 -4.90
CA ALA A 37 -20.27 8.36 -5.10
C ALA A 37 -19.80 8.31 -6.56
N GLU A 38 -19.45 9.48 -7.11
CA GLU A 38 -18.77 9.59 -8.40
C GLU A 38 -17.29 9.36 -8.22
N ILE A 39 -16.72 8.43 -8.98
CA ILE A 39 -15.31 8.04 -8.89
C ILE A 39 -14.59 8.58 -10.12
N VAL A 40 -13.53 9.34 -9.89
CA VAL A 40 -12.61 9.80 -10.92
C VAL A 40 -11.26 9.16 -10.63
N ALA A 41 -10.85 8.22 -11.47
CA ALA A 41 -9.53 7.63 -11.42
C ALA A 41 -8.61 8.42 -12.33
N ALA A 42 -7.42 8.76 -11.86
CA ALA A 42 -6.39 9.44 -12.62
C ALA A 42 -5.04 8.75 -12.46
N ASP A 43 -4.34 8.61 -13.55
CA ASP A 43 -2.94 8.18 -13.59
C ASP A 43 -2.10 9.24 -14.29
N VAL A 44 -0.83 8.97 -14.61
CA VAL A 44 0.09 9.97 -15.17
C VAL A 44 -0.41 10.60 -16.47
N ASP A 45 -1.17 9.87 -17.27
CA ASP A 45 -1.73 10.35 -18.55
C ASP A 45 -2.85 11.39 -18.33
N GLU A 46 -3.64 11.28 -17.26
CA GLU A 46 -4.72 12.21 -16.90
C GLU A 46 -4.25 13.32 -15.98
N LEU A 47 -3.31 13.01 -15.05
CA LEU A 47 -2.79 13.95 -14.07
C LEU A 47 -1.37 13.58 -13.66
N ASP A 48 -0.39 14.32 -14.14
CA ASP A 48 0.96 14.26 -13.57
C ASP A 48 0.95 14.90 -12.17
N VAL A 49 0.95 14.08 -11.14
CA VAL A 49 0.92 14.52 -9.74
C VAL A 49 2.17 15.29 -9.30
N THR A 50 3.24 15.27 -10.11
CA THR A 50 4.46 16.05 -9.85
C THR A 50 4.36 17.50 -10.34
N ASP A 51 3.40 17.81 -11.21
CA ASP A 51 3.11 19.19 -11.65
C ASP A 51 2.15 19.86 -10.66
N ALA A 52 2.69 20.75 -9.82
CA ALA A 52 1.94 21.42 -8.76
C ALA A 52 0.79 22.29 -9.28
N ASP A 53 0.99 22.98 -10.42
CA ASP A 53 -0.01 23.88 -10.99
C ASP A 53 -1.14 23.09 -11.64
N ALA A 54 -0.80 22.01 -12.35
CA ALA A 54 -1.78 21.08 -12.93
C ALA A 54 -2.62 20.41 -11.84
N VAL A 55 -1.99 19.93 -10.76
CA VAL A 55 -2.68 19.34 -9.60
C VAL A 55 -3.63 20.32 -8.94
N MET A 56 -3.16 21.56 -8.68
CA MET A 56 -3.99 22.60 -8.08
C MET A 56 -5.22 22.92 -8.93
N ALA A 57 -5.03 23.10 -10.23
CA ALA A 57 -6.13 23.39 -11.16
C ALA A 57 -7.11 22.20 -11.25
N TYR A 58 -6.59 20.98 -11.39
CA TYR A 58 -7.41 19.78 -11.54
C TYR A 58 -8.29 19.51 -10.32
N VAL A 59 -7.70 19.61 -9.12
CA VAL A 59 -8.41 19.34 -7.86
C VAL A 59 -9.42 20.42 -7.54
N THR A 60 -9.05 21.71 -7.65
CA THR A 60 -9.97 22.82 -7.30
C THR A 60 -11.13 22.97 -8.28
N GLN A 61 -10.92 22.66 -9.57
CA GLN A 61 -12.00 22.65 -10.58
C GLN A 61 -12.83 21.37 -10.52
N GLY A 62 -12.22 20.28 -10.02
CA GLY A 62 -12.85 18.97 -9.97
C GLY A 62 -13.98 18.84 -8.94
N GLY A 63 -14.00 19.65 -7.89
CA GLY A 63 -15.02 19.60 -6.83
C GLY A 63 -15.02 18.28 -6.06
N PHE A 64 -13.85 17.77 -5.73
CA PHE A 64 -13.69 16.52 -4.99
C PHE A 64 -13.92 16.70 -3.49
N ASP A 65 -14.61 15.73 -2.88
CA ASP A 65 -14.82 15.64 -1.43
C ASP A 65 -13.74 14.81 -0.73
N LEU A 66 -13.17 13.84 -1.47
CA LEU A 66 -12.12 12.93 -1.00
C LEU A 66 -11.11 12.70 -2.11
N ILE A 67 -9.83 12.73 -1.74
CA ILE A 67 -8.71 12.40 -2.62
C ILE A 67 -7.92 11.28 -1.97
N VAL A 68 -7.75 10.16 -2.67
CA VAL A 68 -6.91 9.04 -2.23
C VAL A 68 -5.69 8.95 -3.15
N ASN A 69 -4.51 9.17 -2.59
CA ASN A 69 -3.25 9.07 -3.34
C ASN A 69 -2.58 7.71 -3.13
N GLY A 70 -2.71 6.84 -4.13
CA GLY A 70 -1.97 5.59 -4.28
C GLY A 70 -0.80 5.69 -5.29
N ALA A 71 -0.60 6.84 -5.94
CA ALA A 71 0.50 7.03 -6.89
C ALA A 71 1.84 7.08 -6.14
N ALA A 72 2.79 6.25 -6.55
CA ALA A 72 4.12 6.18 -5.95
C ALA A 72 5.12 5.45 -6.86
N MET A 73 6.40 5.80 -6.74
CA MET A 73 7.50 4.98 -7.22
C MET A 73 7.81 3.90 -6.17
N THR A 74 7.34 2.66 -6.43
CA THR A 74 7.40 1.54 -5.45
C THR A 74 8.53 0.56 -5.70
N ASN A 75 9.30 0.72 -6.79
CA ASN A 75 10.49 -0.09 -7.03
C ASN A 75 11.61 0.32 -6.05
N VAL A 76 11.73 -0.43 -4.95
CA VAL A 76 12.69 -0.14 -3.87
C VAL A 76 14.12 -0.04 -4.39
N ASP A 77 14.55 -1.00 -5.22
CA ASP A 77 15.90 -1.03 -5.81
C ASP A 77 16.11 0.15 -6.79
N GLY A 78 15.08 0.46 -7.58
CA GLY A 78 15.08 1.60 -8.49
C GLY A 78 15.14 2.96 -7.79
N CYS A 79 14.59 3.08 -6.57
CA CYS A 79 14.67 4.30 -5.78
C CYS A 79 16.11 4.61 -5.34
N GLU A 80 16.95 3.60 -5.05
CA GLU A 80 18.35 3.83 -4.68
C GLU A 80 19.17 4.44 -5.84
N THR A 81 18.82 4.10 -7.07
CA THR A 81 19.54 4.60 -8.25
C THR A 81 18.96 5.88 -8.84
N ALA A 82 17.72 6.23 -8.46
CA ALA A 82 16.99 7.39 -8.97
C ALA A 82 16.26 8.13 -7.83
N GLU A 83 16.99 8.44 -6.73
CA GLU A 83 16.41 9.03 -5.51
C GLU A 83 15.73 10.38 -5.78
N ASP A 84 16.28 11.23 -6.66
CA ASP A 84 15.63 12.50 -7.04
C ASP A 84 14.28 12.28 -7.75
N ALA A 85 14.17 11.28 -8.61
CA ALA A 85 12.92 10.95 -9.27
C ALA A 85 11.92 10.35 -8.27
N ALA A 86 12.40 9.47 -7.39
CA ALA A 86 11.60 8.92 -6.30
C ALA A 86 11.11 10.03 -5.35
N PHE A 87 11.95 11.02 -5.04
CA PHE A 87 11.57 12.15 -4.19
C PHE A 87 10.46 13.00 -4.82
N ARG A 88 10.56 13.30 -6.12
CA ARG A 88 9.47 14.02 -6.82
C ARG A 88 8.13 13.30 -6.71
N VAL A 89 8.12 11.99 -6.96
CA VAL A 89 6.87 11.21 -6.98
C VAL A 89 6.39 10.87 -5.56
N ASN A 90 7.30 10.50 -4.65
CA ASN A 90 6.94 9.98 -3.33
C ASN A 90 6.84 11.08 -2.25
N ALA A 91 7.44 12.26 -2.46
CA ALA A 91 7.46 13.34 -1.48
C ALA A 91 6.81 14.63 -1.98
N GLU A 92 7.21 15.15 -3.17
CA GLU A 92 6.67 16.42 -3.67
C GLU A 92 5.23 16.27 -4.15
N ALA A 93 4.91 15.22 -4.90
CA ALA A 93 3.57 14.96 -5.40
C ALA A 93 2.52 14.79 -4.31
N PRO A 94 2.73 14.02 -3.21
CA PRO A 94 1.83 14.03 -2.06
C PRO A 94 1.60 15.42 -1.48
N GLY A 95 2.65 16.24 -1.35
CA GLY A 95 2.54 17.62 -0.89
C GLY A 95 1.72 18.50 -1.84
N ASN A 96 1.82 18.30 -3.16
CA ASN A 96 1.01 19.01 -4.16
C ASN A 96 -0.48 18.66 -4.01
N LEU A 97 -0.80 17.36 -3.94
CA LEU A 97 -2.17 16.87 -3.75
C LEU A 97 -2.77 17.33 -2.42
N ALA A 98 -1.99 17.26 -1.33
CA ALA A 98 -2.44 17.72 0.00
C ALA A 98 -2.77 19.22 0.02
N ARG A 99 -1.91 20.08 -0.58
CA ARG A 99 -2.21 21.52 -0.72
C ARG A 99 -3.46 21.78 -1.53
N ALA A 100 -3.64 21.06 -2.63
CA ALA A 100 -4.82 21.19 -3.46
C ALA A 100 -6.09 20.70 -2.74
N ALA A 101 -5.99 19.61 -1.97
CA ALA A 101 -7.08 19.11 -1.13
C ALA A 101 -7.49 20.12 -0.07
N GLU A 102 -6.53 20.74 0.64
CA GLU A 102 -6.81 21.80 1.62
C GLU A 102 -7.52 23.00 0.96
N ALA A 103 -7.02 23.46 -0.19
CA ALA A 103 -7.62 24.57 -0.93
C ALA A 103 -9.07 24.27 -1.40
N ALA A 104 -9.34 23.02 -1.75
CA ALA A 104 -10.68 22.56 -2.16
C ALA A 104 -11.60 22.20 -0.98
N GLY A 105 -11.07 22.14 0.26
CA GLY A 105 -11.80 21.65 1.44
C GLY A 105 -12.08 20.15 1.41
N ALA A 106 -11.34 19.40 0.60
CA ALA A 106 -11.46 17.94 0.49
C ALA A 106 -10.69 17.23 1.62
N LYS A 107 -11.10 15.99 1.94
CA LYS A 107 -10.27 15.06 2.73
C LYS A 107 -9.17 14.48 1.87
N PHE A 108 -8.02 14.23 2.46
CA PHE A 108 -6.86 13.65 1.78
C PHE A 108 -6.36 12.39 2.46
N VAL A 109 -6.19 11.31 1.69
CA VAL A 109 -5.58 10.06 2.14
C VAL A 109 -4.27 9.85 1.39
N GLN A 110 -3.15 9.83 2.12
CA GLN A 110 -1.83 9.50 1.59
C GLN A 110 -1.48 8.05 1.95
N VAL A 111 -1.30 7.20 0.96
CA VAL A 111 -0.81 5.83 1.18
C VAL A 111 0.70 5.85 1.37
N SER A 112 1.17 5.24 2.45
CA SER A 112 2.57 5.13 2.84
C SER A 112 2.98 3.68 3.07
N THR A 113 4.11 3.45 3.76
CA THR A 113 4.79 2.17 3.84
C THR A 113 5.36 1.90 5.24
N ASP A 114 5.50 0.63 5.57
CA ASP A 114 6.29 0.10 6.69
C ASP A 114 7.79 0.48 6.63
N TYR A 115 8.33 0.75 5.43
CA TYR A 115 9.75 1.13 5.23
C TYR A 115 10.12 2.50 5.81
N VAL A 116 9.18 3.23 6.42
CA VAL A 116 9.48 4.42 7.21
C VAL A 116 10.17 4.08 8.53
N PHE A 117 10.14 2.81 8.95
CA PHE A 117 10.81 2.31 10.16
C PHE A 117 12.18 1.70 9.87
N PRO A 118 13.12 1.72 10.84
CA PRO A 118 14.47 1.21 10.63
C PRO A 118 14.55 -0.32 10.51
N GLY A 119 13.56 -1.06 11.06
CA GLY A 119 13.52 -2.51 11.03
C GLY A 119 14.51 -3.21 11.96
N THR A 120 14.91 -2.55 13.04
CA THR A 120 15.87 -3.06 14.04
C THR A 120 15.21 -3.68 15.27
N GLU A 121 13.91 -3.50 15.40
CA GLU A 121 13.11 -3.99 16.52
C GLU A 121 12.61 -5.41 16.27
N SER A 122 12.14 -6.07 17.31
CA SER A 122 11.58 -7.43 17.26
C SER A 122 10.08 -7.48 17.54
N GLU A 123 9.46 -6.31 17.72
CA GLU A 123 8.03 -6.17 18.01
C GLU A 123 7.34 -5.32 16.92
N PRO A 124 6.06 -5.60 16.60
CA PRO A 124 5.30 -4.81 15.64
C PRO A 124 5.23 -3.34 16.04
N ARG A 125 5.52 -2.45 15.08
CA ARG A 125 5.53 -1.00 15.30
C ARG A 125 4.12 -0.46 15.34
N VAL A 126 3.90 0.53 16.24
CA VAL A 126 2.68 1.33 16.29
C VAL A 126 2.90 2.70 15.64
N GLU A 127 1.80 3.42 15.38
CA GLU A 127 1.82 4.66 14.59
C GLU A 127 2.69 5.76 15.18
N ASP A 128 2.78 5.83 16.52
CA ASP A 128 3.55 6.85 17.27
C ASP A 128 5.03 6.48 17.49
N ASP A 129 5.46 5.29 17.06
CA ASP A 129 6.85 4.87 17.18
C ASP A 129 7.78 5.72 16.31
N PRO A 130 9.03 5.96 16.76
CA PRO A 130 9.97 6.75 16.00
C PRO A 130 10.30 6.11 14.64
N THR A 131 10.23 6.91 13.59
CA THR A 131 10.64 6.54 12.24
C THR A 131 12.16 6.64 12.07
N GLY A 132 12.71 5.95 11.03
CA GLY A 132 14.14 5.94 10.75
C GLY A 132 14.45 5.10 9.51
N PRO A 133 13.97 5.52 8.31
CA PRO A 133 14.06 4.72 7.09
C PRO A 133 15.51 4.45 6.69
N VAL A 134 15.79 3.21 6.24
CA VAL A 134 17.13 2.76 5.83
C VAL A 134 17.34 2.76 4.32
N SER A 135 16.29 2.93 3.52
CA SER A 135 16.30 2.94 2.06
C SER A 135 15.84 4.27 1.49
N ALA A 136 16.23 4.59 0.24
CA ALA A 136 15.75 5.77 -0.49
C ALA A 136 14.22 5.74 -0.64
N TYR A 137 13.64 4.58 -0.89
CA TYR A 137 12.19 4.40 -0.92
C TYR A 137 11.55 4.84 0.40
N GLY A 138 12.03 4.33 1.54
CA GLY A 138 11.50 4.69 2.87
C GLY A 138 11.68 6.17 3.17
N ARG A 139 12.86 6.76 2.88
CA ARG A 139 13.12 8.20 3.08
C ARG A 139 12.17 9.09 2.29
N THR A 140 11.98 8.77 1.01
CA THR A 140 11.11 9.57 0.12
C THR A 140 9.63 9.43 0.49
N LYS A 141 9.18 8.24 0.92
CA LYS A 141 7.81 8.02 1.40
C LYS A 141 7.55 8.76 2.72
N LEU A 142 8.49 8.72 3.68
CA LEU A 142 8.38 9.47 4.94
C LEU A 142 8.29 10.98 4.69
N ALA A 143 9.13 11.52 3.81
CA ALA A 143 9.04 12.93 3.42
C ALA A 143 7.68 13.29 2.80
N GLY A 144 7.02 12.34 2.11
CA GLY A 144 5.66 12.48 1.59
C GLY A 144 4.60 12.55 2.70
N GLU A 145 4.73 11.72 3.74
CA GLU A 145 3.87 11.79 4.94
C GLU A 145 3.93 13.17 5.59
N GLU A 146 5.16 13.62 5.89
CA GLU A 146 5.42 14.91 6.55
C GLU A 146 4.85 16.08 5.75
N ARG A 147 5.07 16.09 4.43
CA ARG A 147 4.54 17.14 3.53
C ARG A 147 3.02 17.11 3.46
N SER A 148 2.42 15.95 3.45
CA SER A 148 0.96 15.77 3.41
C SER A 148 0.30 16.30 4.68
N LEU A 149 0.81 15.89 5.85
CA LEU A 149 0.31 16.32 7.15
C LEU A 149 0.51 17.82 7.39
N ALA A 150 1.62 18.39 6.91
CA ALA A 150 1.88 19.83 7.02
C ALA A 150 0.99 20.68 6.10
N ALA A 151 0.53 20.12 4.97
CA ALA A 151 -0.19 20.86 3.94
C ALA A 151 -1.72 20.72 4.01
N CYS A 152 -2.25 19.67 4.64
CA CYS A 152 -3.68 19.43 4.71
C CYS A 152 -4.12 19.08 6.14
N SER A 153 -5.03 19.90 6.68
CA SER A 153 -5.59 19.71 8.02
C SER A 153 -6.52 18.49 8.12
N ARG A 154 -7.08 18.04 6.99
CA ARG A 154 -7.99 16.89 6.85
C ARG A 154 -7.28 15.68 6.24
N CYS A 155 -6.05 15.40 6.70
CA CYS A 155 -5.17 14.39 6.14
C CYS A 155 -5.17 13.11 6.97
N PHE A 156 -5.25 11.98 6.27
CA PHE A 156 -4.96 10.64 6.76
C PHE A 156 -3.71 10.13 6.06
N VAL A 157 -2.75 9.65 6.81
CA VAL A 157 -1.61 8.88 6.30
C VAL A 157 -1.86 7.42 6.63
N VAL A 158 -1.84 6.55 5.63
CA VAL A 158 -2.10 5.12 5.80
C VAL A 158 -0.85 4.33 5.42
N ARG A 159 -0.12 3.84 6.42
CA ARG A 159 1.04 2.96 6.23
C ARG A 159 0.57 1.52 6.05
N THR A 160 1.05 0.89 4.99
CA THR A 160 0.78 -0.51 4.67
C THR A 160 2.07 -1.25 4.34
N ALA A 161 2.01 -2.57 4.19
CA ALA A 161 3.17 -3.42 3.93
C ALA A 161 2.82 -4.53 2.93
N TRP A 162 3.79 -4.93 2.10
CA TRP A 162 3.75 -6.13 1.25
C TRP A 162 2.44 -6.29 0.47
N LEU A 163 2.01 -5.21 -0.18
CA LEU A 163 0.72 -5.10 -0.85
C LEU A 163 0.63 -6.05 -2.05
N TYR A 164 -0.46 -6.81 -2.13
CA TYR A 164 -0.84 -7.59 -3.30
C TYR A 164 -2.31 -7.38 -3.67
N GLY A 165 -2.62 -7.48 -4.96
CA GLY A 165 -3.97 -7.26 -5.50
C GLY A 165 -4.16 -7.94 -6.85
N TYR A 166 -5.37 -7.87 -7.37
CA TYR A 166 -5.76 -8.57 -8.61
C TYR A 166 -5.13 -7.98 -9.86
N VAL A 167 -4.75 -6.71 -9.83
CA VAL A 167 -4.18 -6.01 -11.00
C VAL A 167 -2.67 -5.78 -10.79
N GLY A 168 -1.93 -5.79 -11.89
CA GLY A 168 -0.51 -5.50 -11.89
C GLY A 168 0.38 -6.63 -11.37
N LYS A 169 1.65 -6.31 -11.16
CA LYS A 169 2.68 -7.26 -10.69
C LYS A 169 2.77 -7.19 -9.17
N ASN A 170 2.83 -8.34 -8.50
CA ASN A 170 3.07 -8.44 -7.07
C ASN A 170 3.81 -9.75 -6.73
N PHE A 171 4.14 -9.91 -5.46
CA PHE A 171 4.87 -11.08 -4.98
C PHE A 171 4.07 -12.38 -5.19
N VAL A 172 2.77 -12.40 -4.89
CA VAL A 172 1.91 -13.59 -5.02
C VAL A 172 1.90 -14.08 -6.47
N LYS A 173 1.59 -13.20 -7.43
CA LYS A 173 1.61 -13.55 -8.87
C LYS A 173 3.00 -13.98 -9.36
N THR A 174 4.06 -13.37 -8.80
CA THR A 174 5.43 -13.75 -9.12
C THR A 174 5.73 -15.16 -8.63
N MET A 175 5.37 -15.49 -7.38
CA MET A 175 5.56 -16.83 -6.82
C MET A 175 4.73 -17.88 -7.58
N MET A 176 3.47 -17.59 -7.89
CA MET A 176 2.62 -18.49 -8.68
C MET A 176 3.25 -18.80 -10.04
N ARG A 177 3.73 -17.77 -10.76
CA ARG A 177 4.39 -17.96 -12.06
C ARG A 177 5.68 -18.78 -11.93
N LEU A 178 6.52 -18.46 -10.95
CA LEU A 178 7.77 -19.20 -10.74
C LEU A 178 7.51 -20.64 -10.31
N GLY A 179 6.52 -20.86 -9.43
CA GLY A 179 6.16 -22.19 -8.95
C GLY A 179 5.51 -23.08 -10.03
N ALA A 180 4.86 -22.48 -11.04
CA ALA A 180 4.35 -23.22 -12.19
C ALA A 180 5.47 -23.69 -13.14
N ASP A 181 6.62 -22.99 -13.16
CA ASP A 181 7.72 -23.20 -14.12
C ASP A 181 8.93 -23.93 -13.50
N ARG A 182 8.99 -24.07 -12.16
CA ARG A 182 10.18 -24.54 -11.44
C ARG A 182 9.84 -25.51 -10.32
N ASP A 183 10.78 -26.43 -10.04
CA ASP A 183 10.69 -27.36 -8.92
C ASP A 183 11.06 -26.71 -7.58
N GLU A 184 11.84 -25.61 -7.61
CA GLU A 184 12.24 -24.87 -6.42
C GLU A 184 12.42 -23.36 -6.68
N VAL A 185 12.22 -22.55 -5.63
CA VAL A 185 12.50 -21.10 -5.59
C VAL A 185 13.23 -20.74 -4.30
N THR A 186 14.23 -19.85 -4.38
CA THR A 186 14.96 -19.36 -3.20
C THR A 186 14.33 -18.06 -2.72
N VAL A 187 13.94 -17.99 -1.43
CA VAL A 187 13.25 -16.85 -0.84
C VAL A 187 13.84 -16.50 0.53
N VAL A 188 13.94 -15.21 0.81
CA VAL A 188 14.48 -14.65 2.06
C VAL A 188 13.59 -15.02 3.25
N ASP A 189 14.21 -15.46 4.36
CA ASP A 189 13.53 -15.92 5.58
C ASP A 189 13.76 -15.03 6.81
N ASP A 190 14.73 -14.13 6.76
CA ASP A 190 15.10 -13.22 7.86
C ASP A 190 14.56 -11.78 7.69
N GLN A 191 13.62 -11.57 6.76
CA GLN A 191 12.84 -10.35 6.64
C GLN A 191 11.38 -10.65 7.02
N LEU A 192 10.90 -9.98 8.06
CA LEU A 192 9.60 -10.21 8.67
C LEU A 192 8.67 -9.01 8.47
N GLY A 193 7.41 -9.26 8.10
CA GLY A 193 6.41 -8.22 7.84
C GLY A 193 4.99 -8.76 7.75
N ASN A 194 4.08 -7.96 7.21
CA ASN A 194 2.67 -8.30 7.07
C ASN A 194 2.28 -8.27 5.58
N PRO A 195 2.03 -9.42 4.93
CA PRO A 195 1.38 -9.41 3.62
C PRO A 195 0.00 -8.75 3.72
N THR A 196 -0.34 -7.84 2.77
CA THR A 196 -1.59 -7.10 2.84
C THR A 196 -2.36 -7.16 1.52
N SER A 197 -3.62 -7.59 1.59
CA SER A 197 -4.56 -7.55 0.48
C SER A 197 -4.94 -6.11 0.14
N ALA A 198 -4.86 -5.74 -1.13
CA ALA A 198 -5.31 -4.43 -1.60
C ALA A 198 -6.82 -4.22 -1.39
N ASN A 199 -7.61 -5.30 -1.37
CA ASN A 199 -9.04 -5.26 -1.09
C ASN A 199 -9.32 -4.90 0.37
N ASP A 200 -8.61 -5.54 1.32
CA ASP A 200 -8.76 -5.26 2.74
C ASP A 200 -8.26 -3.84 3.07
N LEU A 201 -7.12 -3.44 2.49
CA LEU A 201 -6.61 -2.08 2.63
C LEU A 201 -7.59 -1.02 2.11
N ALA A 202 -8.18 -1.25 0.93
CA ALA A 202 -9.16 -0.34 0.35
C ALA A 202 -10.42 -0.19 1.23
N HIS A 203 -10.89 -1.31 1.83
CA HIS A 203 -11.99 -1.29 2.79
C HIS A 203 -11.70 -0.38 3.98
N GLU A 204 -10.57 -0.57 4.66
CA GLU A 204 -10.20 0.22 5.84
C GLU A 204 -9.91 1.68 5.48
N ILE A 205 -9.31 1.97 4.33
CA ILE A 205 -9.14 3.36 3.84
C ILE A 205 -10.50 4.06 3.75
N LEU A 206 -11.51 3.43 3.16
CA LEU A 206 -12.84 4.03 3.05
C LEU A 206 -13.51 4.19 4.42
N LYS A 207 -13.32 3.23 5.32
CA LYS A 207 -13.84 3.30 6.68
C LYS A 207 -13.22 4.44 7.48
N ILE A 208 -11.88 4.61 7.43
CA ILE A 208 -11.17 5.72 8.05
C ILE A 208 -11.62 7.07 7.45
N ALA A 209 -11.65 7.18 6.12
CA ALA A 209 -11.96 8.42 5.42
C ALA A 209 -13.43 8.88 5.59
N ALA A 210 -14.34 7.98 6.00
CA ALA A 210 -15.69 8.34 6.39
C ALA A 210 -15.75 9.14 7.72
N THR A 211 -14.68 9.15 8.51
CA THR A 211 -14.59 9.85 9.80
C THR A 211 -13.88 11.19 9.71
N GLU A 212 -13.69 11.85 10.86
CA GLU A 212 -12.83 13.04 11.02
C GLU A 212 -11.62 12.76 11.95
N ASN A 213 -11.29 11.49 12.16
CA ASN A 213 -10.16 11.07 13.01
C ASN A 213 -8.83 11.15 12.24
N TYR A 214 -8.47 12.36 11.77
CA TYR A 214 -7.28 12.59 10.95
C TYR A 214 -5.98 12.17 11.63
N GLY A 215 -4.95 11.86 10.85
CA GLY A 215 -3.61 11.51 11.32
C GLY A 215 -3.06 10.22 10.70
N VAL A 216 -2.06 9.62 11.36
CA VAL A 216 -1.34 8.44 10.85
C VAL A 216 -2.04 7.16 11.30
N TYR A 217 -2.20 6.21 10.39
CA TYR A 217 -2.77 4.88 10.61
C TYR A 217 -1.84 3.80 10.06
N HIS A 218 -1.80 2.66 10.72
CA HIS A 218 -1.33 1.42 10.13
C HIS A 218 -2.53 0.61 9.63
N CYS A 219 -2.41 0.06 8.42
CA CYS A 219 -3.44 -0.80 7.82
C CYS A 219 -2.73 -1.96 7.10
N THR A 220 -2.49 -3.04 7.81
CA THR A 220 -1.91 -4.28 7.29
C THR A 220 -2.77 -5.46 7.70
N ASN A 221 -2.78 -6.54 6.92
CA ASN A 221 -3.40 -7.76 7.42
C ASN A 221 -2.68 -8.26 8.67
N GLU A 222 -3.40 -8.92 9.55
CA GLU A 222 -2.93 -9.35 10.85
C GLU A 222 -1.99 -10.55 10.78
N GLY A 223 -1.00 -10.55 11.67
CA GLY A 223 0.03 -11.59 11.77
C GLY A 223 1.30 -11.25 11.03
N THR A 224 2.43 -11.68 11.59
CA THR A 224 3.77 -11.50 11.04
C THR A 224 4.26 -12.80 10.42
N CYS A 225 4.91 -12.71 9.26
CA CYS A 225 5.57 -13.85 8.62
C CYS A 225 6.83 -13.40 7.88
N SER A 226 7.68 -14.35 7.47
CA SER A 226 8.78 -14.10 6.56
C SER A 226 8.30 -14.13 5.09
N TRP A 227 9.13 -13.62 4.17
CA TRP A 227 8.87 -13.80 2.74
C TRP A 227 8.82 -15.28 2.34
N ALA A 228 9.64 -16.14 2.97
CA ALA A 228 9.63 -17.57 2.74
C ALA A 228 8.32 -18.21 3.21
N ASP A 229 7.82 -17.87 4.42
CA ASP A 229 6.50 -18.32 4.90
C ASP A 229 5.36 -17.88 3.96
N PHE A 230 5.45 -16.65 3.46
CA PHE A 230 4.46 -16.13 2.52
C PHE A 230 4.52 -16.87 1.18
N ALA A 231 5.73 -17.17 0.66
CA ALA A 231 5.90 -17.95 -0.56
C ALA A 231 5.35 -19.38 -0.41
N GLU A 232 5.65 -20.06 0.71
CA GLU A 232 5.10 -21.40 1.00
C GLU A 232 3.58 -21.39 1.00
N ALA A 233 2.97 -20.41 1.66
CA ALA A 233 1.51 -20.28 1.68
C ALA A 233 0.91 -20.01 0.29
N VAL A 234 1.62 -19.28 -0.58
CA VAL A 234 1.20 -19.08 -1.98
C VAL A 234 1.27 -20.40 -2.75
N MET A 235 2.36 -21.17 -2.61
CA MET A 235 2.51 -22.47 -3.30
C MET A 235 1.41 -23.44 -2.86
N GLU A 236 1.19 -23.53 -1.55
CA GLU A 236 0.14 -24.39 -0.95
C GLU A 236 -1.26 -23.97 -1.46
N GLY A 237 -1.60 -22.70 -1.35
CA GLY A 237 -2.91 -22.19 -1.73
C GLY A 237 -3.19 -22.23 -3.23
N ALA A 238 -2.15 -22.17 -4.07
CA ALA A 238 -2.26 -22.30 -5.53
C ALA A 238 -2.14 -23.76 -6.02
N GLY A 239 -1.90 -24.74 -5.11
CA GLY A 239 -1.75 -26.15 -5.47
C GLY A 239 -0.50 -26.44 -6.31
N LEU A 240 0.61 -25.71 -6.08
CA LEU A 240 1.85 -25.84 -6.83
C LEU A 240 2.87 -26.68 -6.07
N ASP A 241 3.44 -27.66 -6.74
CA ASP A 241 4.50 -28.55 -6.20
C ASP A 241 5.89 -27.92 -6.48
N CYS A 242 6.18 -26.82 -5.77
CA CYS A 242 7.44 -26.10 -5.89
C CYS A 242 8.00 -25.84 -4.49
N ALA A 243 9.21 -26.34 -4.22
CA ALA A 243 9.86 -26.19 -2.93
C ALA A 243 10.33 -24.74 -2.70
N VAL A 244 10.13 -24.21 -1.50
CA VAL A 244 10.68 -22.91 -1.09
C VAL A 244 11.99 -23.16 -0.33
N ILE A 245 13.10 -22.78 -0.93
CA ILE A 245 14.42 -22.83 -0.33
C ILE A 245 14.68 -21.54 0.43
N ARG A 246 14.80 -21.62 1.74
CA ARG A 246 15.00 -20.47 2.62
C ARG A 246 16.46 -20.00 2.57
N CYS A 247 16.66 -18.69 2.46
CA CYS A 247 17.96 -18.06 2.53
C CYS A 247 17.95 -16.83 3.44
N THR A 248 19.13 -16.38 3.86
CA THR A 248 19.28 -15.10 4.57
C THR A 248 19.31 -13.93 3.59
N SER A 249 19.07 -12.72 4.11
CA SER A 249 19.24 -11.47 3.36
C SER A 249 20.68 -11.31 2.82
N GLU A 250 21.68 -11.77 3.57
CA GLU A 250 23.09 -11.73 3.16
C GLU A 250 23.34 -12.65 1.96
N GLU A 251 22.86 -13.90 2.03
CA GLU A 251 22.96 -14.87 0.93
C GLU A 251 22.22 -14.36 -0.32
N TYR A 252 21.03 -13.78 -0.13
CA TYR A 252 20.26 -13.19 -1.24
C TYR A 252 20.98 -12.00 -1.88
N ALA A 253 21.56 -11.10 -1.07
CA ALA A 253 22.34 -9.97 -1.56
C ALA A 253 23.61 -10.41 -2.31
N ALA A 254 24.26 -11.51 -1.87
CA ALA A 254 25.40 -12.08 -2.60
C ALA A 254 25.00 -12.57 -4.00
N MET A 255 23.79 -13.14 -4.16
CA MET A 255 23.24 -13.54 -5.45
C MET A 255 22.71 -12.35 -6.27
N ASN A 256 22.29 -11.25 -5.61
CA ASN A 256 21.68 -10.08 -6.20
C ASN A 256 22.32 -8.78 -5.69
N PRO A 257 23.55 -8.43 -6.14
CA PRO A 257 24.31 -7.30 -5.58
C PRO A 257 23.68 -5.92 -5.77
N ALA A 258 22.70 -5.79 -6.66
CA ALA A 258 21.96 -4.53 -6.89
C ALA A 258 20.74 -4.37 -5.96
N SER A 259 20.50 -5.32 -5.06
CA SER A 259 19.36 -5.28 -4.13
C SER A 259 19.57 -4.21 -3.07
N ALA A 260 18.58 -3.34 -2.90
CA ALA A 260 18.56 -2.33 -1.84
C ALA A 260 18.50 -2.98 -0.45
N LYS A 261 19.01 -2.28 0.56
CA LYS A 261 18.85 -2.70 1.96
C LYS A 261 17.38 -2.62 2.37
N ARG A 262 16.85 -3.69 2.93
CA ARG A 262 15.48 -3.78 3.44
C ARG A 262 15.49 -3.91 4.97
N PRO A 263 14.45 -3.41 5.67
CA PRO A 263 14.32 -3.63 7.11
C PRO A 263 14.17 -5.14 7.40
N ALA A 264 14.89 -5.63 8.42
CA ALA A 264 14.78 -7.03 8.81
C ALA A 264 13.43 -7.33 9.50
N TYR A 265 12.90 -6.35 10.23
CA TYR A 265 11.59 -6.47 10.87
C TYR A 265 10.75 -5.24 10.54
N SER A 266 9.73 -5.40 9.70
CA SER A 266 8.86 -4.29 9.26
C SER A 266 7.40 -4.49 9.65
N SER A 267 7.11 -5.44 10.55
CA SER A 267 5.74 -5.72 10.97
C SER A 267 5.11 -4.52 11.69
N LEU A 268 3.85 -4.25 11.36
CA LEU A 268 3.04 -3.18 11.91
C LEU A 268 1.89 -3.73 12.76
N ARG A 269 1.51 -2.99 13.78
CA ARG A 269 0.26 -3.17 14.52
C ARG A 269 -0.70 -2.03 14.19
N ASN A 270 -1.93 -2.36 13.88
CA ASN A 270 -3.00 -1.43 13.50
C ASN A 270 -3.64 -0.76 14.72
N LYS A 271 -2.80 -0.18 15.63
CA LYS A 271 -3.28 0.30 16.94
C LYS A 271 -4.32 1.41 16.79
N ARG A 272 -4.13 2.34 15.87
CA ARG A 272 -5.06 3.45 15.70
C ARG A 272 -6.40 3.00 15.10
N LEU A 273 -6.43 1.96 14.25
CA LEU A 273 -7.68 1.33 13.83
C LEU A 273 -8.43 0.76 15.03
N GLU A 274 -7.72 -0.02 15.89
CA GLU A 274 -8.28 -0.60 17.11
C GLU A 274 -8.91 0.49 18.01
N ASP A 275 -8.22 1.62 18.17
CA ASP A 275 -8.62 2.70 19.09
C ASP A 275 -9.73 3.61 18.51
N THR A 276 -9.99 3.62 17.21
CA THR A 276 -10.89 4.59 16.56
C THR A 276 -12.07 3.97 15.85
N VAL A 277 -11.85 3.33 14.70
CA VAL A 277 -12.91 2.82 13.82
C VAL A 277 -13.15 1.32 13.96
N GLY A 278 -12.34 0.64 14.75
CA GLY A 278 -12.27 -0.81 14.85
C GLY A 278 -11.40 -1.38 13.72
N ASN A 279 -10.60 -2.41 14.03
CA ASN A 279 -9.72 -3.08 13.09
C ASN A 279 -10.46 -4.29 12.47
N GLU A 280 -10.71 -4.26 11.17
CA GLU A 280 -11.34 -5.35 10.40
C GLU A 280 -10.35 -6.03 9.45
N MET A 281 -9.05 -5.67 9.53
CA MET A 281 -8.01 -6.33 8.75
C MET A 281 -7.92 -7.81 9.12
N ARG A 282 -8.15 -8.69 8.14
CA ARG A 282 -8.15 -10.15 8.34
C ARG A 282 -6.75 -10.69 8.69
N PRO A 283 -6.63 -11.89 9.30
CA PRO A 283 -5.36 -12.62 9.30
C PRO A 283 -4.83 -12.75 7.85
N TRP A 284 -3.53 -12.54 7.64
CA TRP A 284 -2.95 -12.52 6.29
C TRP A 284 -3.17 -13.82 5.50
N ARG A 285 -3.24 -14.97 6.19
CA ARG A 285 -3.53 -16.26 5.54
C ARG A 285 -4.96 -16.32 5.01
N ASP A 286 -5.92 -15.77 5.75
CA ASP A 286 -7.32 -15.74 5.33
C ASP A 286 -7.51 -14.80 4.14
N ALA A 287 -6.84 -13.64 4.17
CA ALA A 287 -6.85 -12.70 3.06
C ALA A 287 -6.18 -13.29 1.80
N LEU A 288 -5.06 -14.02 1.95
CA LEU A 288 -4.40 -14.72 0.85
C LEU A 288 -5.30 -15.82 0.27
N SER A 289 -5.93 -16.62 1.12
CA SER A 289 -6.85 -17.69 0.68
C SER A 289 -8.01 -17.11 -0.12
N ALA A 290 -8.63 -16.03 0.35
CA ALA A 290 -9.70 -15.35 -0.38
C ALA A 290 -9.20 -14.82 -1.74
N TYR A 291 -8.03 -14.17 -1.76
CA TYR A 291 -7.42 -13.67 -2.99
C TYR A 291 -7.19 -14.79 -4.03
N LEU A 292 -6.60 -15.91 -3.62
CA LEU A 292 -6.30 -17.03 -4.53
C LEU A 292 -7.60 -17.68 -5.07
N ASN A 293 -8.63 -17.77 -4.24
CA ASN A 293 -9.93 -18.31 -4.65
C ASN A 293 -10.66 -17.40 -5.65
N ASN A 294 -10.52 -16.09 -5.52
CA ASN A 294 -11.19 -15.10 -6.38
C ASN A 294 -10.37 -14.74 -7.64
N LEU A 295 -9.08 -15.09 -7.68
CA LEU A 295 -8.19 -14.71 -8.79
C LEU A 295 -8.68 -15.13 -10.18
N PRO A 296 -9.19 -16.34 -10.41
CA PRO A 296 -9.72 -16.76 -11.71
C PRO A 296 -10.88 -15.91 -12.22
N GLU A 297 -11.73 -15.41 -11.32
CA GLU A 297 -12.86 -14.54 -11.66
C GLU A 297 -12.44 -13.13 -12.04
N MET A 298 -11.33 -12.67 -11.47
CA MET A 298 -10.81 -11.31 -11.66
C MET A 298 -9.89 -11.17 -12.88
N GLU A 299 -9.36 -12.27 -13.41
CA GLU A 299 -8.51 -12.31 -14.62
C GLU A 299 -9.29 -12.64 -15.90
N GLY A 300 -10.57 -13.03 -15.80
CA GLY A 300 -11.49 -13.30 -16.90
C GLY A 300 -12.15 -12.03 -17.40
#